data_2199941958f1fc9e70c0f705eaa8fac5
#
_entry.id   2199941958f1fc9e70c0f705eaa8fac5
#
_cell.length_a   1.000
_cell.length_b   1.000
_cell.length_c   1.000
_cell.angle_alpha   90.00
_cell.angle_beta   90.00
_cell.angle_gamma   90.00
#
_symmetry.space_group_name_H-M   'P 1'
#
loop_
_entity.id
_entity.type
_entity.pdbx_description
1 polymer ?
#
loop_
_entity_poly.entity_id
_entity_poly.type
_entity_poly.pdbx_seq_one_letter_code
_entity_poly.pdbx_strand_id
1 'polypeptide(L)'
;WQHKEVLLTAWDILNMEFLSIKNSNDYRDSKQKSSIGELINLYRGYENAQKDLEYLKDGSLNEVFRTILGMTAEQFQYQNFECFFERFNRNYYILVAAEEFEHRGCLDASAAVNNVFGYSIQDYLSVMLMVYWLCSKCPEPLSAPENIYKKIDTTVFTKENITNFVKHYSCSYSDLRDSSLGKQLLYSKPFIKTDRGSKYIASSLLVVFMLIGNGLYWIVRDYYQKKGTQEFPNKFGLLFEDYIKDLASMYCKQNEWQVIEQGVEKGADFLFDFGNMRLLIEAKSALLKLDVKQQVPNLHSANQFFERNIEESYKQLKRSFEEFSRKGDSPIAKIILLYDEFSNTSIIEHSLFEVFQGDKNCFVMTIRQFEMLLYLHKNDTAKFEVILEKIINCMTSASSKTNIDALYSELNINDNPHLKGEMDYFQK
;
A
#
# COMPACT_ATOMS: atom_id res chain seq x y z
N TRP A 1 21.85 -32.86 15.77
CA TRP A 1 21.47 -31.49 15.33
C TRP A 1 19.96 -31.50 15.14
N GLN A 2 19.20 -30.97 16.09
CA GLN A 2 17.80 -30.69 15.91
C GLN A 2 17.68 -29.66 14.79
N HIS A 3 16.96 -29.98 13.72
CA HIS A 3 16.63 -29.05 12.65
C HIS A 3 15.81 -27.92 13.26
N LYS A 4 16.45 -26.80 13.56
CA LYS A 4 15.71 -25.54 13.77
C LYS A 4 15.16 -25.17 12.40
N GLU A 5 13.85 -25.20 12.26
CA GLU A 5 13.18 -24.65 11.07
C GLU A 5 13.57 -23.17 10.97
N VAL A 6 14.27 -22.83 9.90
CA VAL A 6 14.59 -21.44 9.60
C VAL A 6 13.40 -20.89 8.82
N LEU A 7 12.57 -20.11 9.48
CA LEU A 7 11.50 -19.39 8.82
C LEU A 7 12.11 -18.24 8.00
N LEU A 8 12.01 -18.36 6.68
CA LEU A 8 12.33 -17.30 5.73
C LEU A 8 11.03 -16.68 5.24
N THR A 9 10.94 -15.37 5.32
CA THR A 9 9.85 -14.63 4.70
C THR A 9 10.12 -14.43 3.21
N ALA A 10 9.07 -14.11 2.43
CA ALA A 10 9.23 -13.77 1.02
C ALA A 10 10.15 -12.54 0.85
N TRP A 11 10.16 -11.65 1.83
CA TRP A 11 11.03 -10.49 1.88
C TRP A 11 12.52 -10.86 2.11
N ASP A 12 12.80 -11.82 2.98
CA ASP A 12 14.17 -12.34 3.17
C ASP A 12 14.71 -12.92 1.86
N ILE A 13 13.89 -13.70 1.16
CA ILE A 13 14.26 -14.32 -0.13
C ILE A 13 14.57 -13.23 -1.16
N LEU A 14 13.74 -12.20 -1.28
CA LEU A 14 13.97 -11.08 -2.19
C LEU A 14 15.28 -10.33 -1.88
N ASN A 15 15.57 -10.10 -0.61
CA ASN A 15 16.83 -9.47 -0.19
C ASN A 15 18.04 -10.34 -0.50
N MET A 16 17.95 -11.64 -0.24
CA MET A 16 19.02 -12.59 -0.57
C MET A 16 19.29 -12.62 -2.09
N GLU A 17 18.24 -12.63 -2.91
CA GLU A 17 18.33 -12.57 -4.35
C GLU A 17 19.02 -11.28 -4.81
N PHE A 18 18.53 -10.12 -4.33
CA PHE A 18 19.11 -8.82 -4.67
C PHE A 18 20.61 -8.74 -4.28
N LEU A 19 20.96 -9.13 -3.06
CA LEU A 19 22.36 -9.11 -2.59
C LEU A 19 23.24 -10.05 -3.39
N SER A 20 22.72 -11.21 -3.77
CA SER A 20 23.43 -12.16 -4.62
C SER A 20 23.73 -11.58 -6.01
N ILE A 21 22.74 -10.89 -6.60
CA ILE A 21 22.92 -10.22 -7.90
C ILE A 21 23.89 -9.04 -7.77
N LYS A 22 23.73 -8.20 -6.73
CA LYS A 22 24.56 -7.01 -6.47
C LYS A 22 26.04 -7.37 -6.34
N ASN A 23 26.34 -8.49 -5.70
CA ASN A 23 27.69 -8.95 -5.43
C ASN A 23 28.16 -10.06 -6.39
N SER A 24 27.37 -10.38 -7.41
CA SER A 24 27.72 -11.45 -8.37
C SER A 24 28.92 -11.05 -9.22
N ASN A 25 29.73 -12.07 -9.53
CA ASN A 25 30.83 -11.97 -10.46
C ASN A 25 30.45 -12.77 -11.71
N ASP A 26 30.17 -12.10 -12.83
CA ASP A 26 29.66 -12.68 -14.08
C ASP A 26 30.58 -13.75 -14.68
N TYR A 27 31.86 -13.83 -14.22
CA TYR A 27 32.88 -14.69 -14.82
C TYR A 27 33.07 -16.03 -14.11
N ARG A 28 32.36 -16.27 -13.01
CA ARG A 28 32.44 -17.57 -12.31
C ARG A 28 31.13 -18.33 -12.48
N ASP A 29 31.18 -19.26 -13.44
CA ASP A 29 30.26 -20.39 -13.43
C ASP A 29 30.64 -21.27 -12.21
N SER A 30 30.13 -20.88 -11.03
CA SER A 30 30.42 -21.62 -9.79
C SER A 30 29.68 -22.94 -9.87
N LYS A 31 30.36 -23.98 -10.26
CA LYS A 31 29.93 -25.37 -10.12
C LYS A 31 29.79 -25.77 -8.63
N GLN A 32 30.20 -24.93 -7.71
CA GLN A 32 29.98 -25.12 -6.30
C GLN A 32 28.54 -24.71 -5.94
N LYS A 33 27.73 -25.71 -5.68
CA LYS A 33 26.46 -25.52 -5.00
C LYS A 33 26.77 -25.09 -3.57
N SER A 34 26.79 -23.78 -3.31
CA SER A 34 26.66 -23.29 -1.93
C SER A 34 25.37 -23.87 -1.37
N SER A 35 25.42 -24.39 -0.15
CA SER A 35 24.19 -24.82 0.49
C SER A 35 23.31 -23.61 0.73
N ILE A 36 22.00 -23.72 0.52
CA ILE A 36 21.04 -22.65 0.84
C ILE A 36 21.23 -22.19 2.30
N GLY A 37 21.60 -23.10 3.20
CA GLY A 37 21.93 -22.79 4.60
C GLY A 37 23.11 -21.83 4.75
N GLU A 38 24.13 -21.93 3.93
CA GLU A 38 25.28 -21.00 3.96
C GLU A 38 24.86 -19.61 3.48
N LEU A 39 24.05 -19.52 2.42
CA LEU A 39 23.51 -18.24 1.94
C LEU A 39 22.64 -17.57 3.01
N ILE A 40 21.78 -18.32 3.68
CA ILE A 40 20.95 -17.82 4.78
C ILE A 40 21.83 -17.28 5.92
N ASN A 41 22.87 -18.02 6.32
CA ASN A 41 23.77 -17.60 7.39
C ASN A 41 24.54 -16.34 7.01
N LEU A 42 25.03 -16.23 5.77
CA LEU A 42 25.70 -15.04 5.26
C LEU A 42 24.76 -13.83 5.24
N TYR A 43 23.52 -14.02 4.76
CA TYR A 43 22.50 -12.98 4.76
C TYR A 43 22.19 -12.48 6.16
N ARG A 44 21.98 -13.38 7.12
CA ARG A 44 21.71 -13.02 8.50
C ARG A 44 22.89 -12.31 9.19
N GLY A 45 24.10 -12.73 8.87
CA GLY A 45 25.32 -12.04 9.33
C GLY A 45 25.39 -10.62 8.79
N TYR A 46 25.11 -10.42 7.50
CA TYR A 46 25.06 -9.11 6.86
C TYR A 46 23.96 -8.22 7.44
N GLU A 47 22.76 -8.75 7.58
CA GLU A 47 21.60 -8.03 8.14
C GLU A 47 21.87 -7.56 9.58
N ASN A 48 22.44 -8.41 10.42
CA ASN A 48 22.79 -8.05 11.78
C ASN A 48 23.88 -6.97 11.84
N ALA A 49 24.89 -7.07 10.99
CA ALA A 49 25.96 -6.07 10.93
C ALA A 49 25.47 -4.68 10.47
N GLN A 50 24.45 -4.63 9.61
CA GLN A 50 23.83 -3.34 9.24
C GLN A 50 22.97 -2.74 10.35
N LYS A 51 22.26 -3.57 11.11
CA LYS A 51 21.39 -3.11 12.20
C LYS A 51 22.17 -2.42 13.32
N ASP A 52 23.41 -2.83 13.57
CA ASP A 52 24.20 -2.33 14.72
C ASP A 52 24.83 -0.95 14.49
N LEU A 53 24.89 -0.42 13.27
CA LEU A 53 25.79 0.69 12.97
C LEU A 53 25.13 2.03 12.63
N GLU A 54 23.90 2.09 12.19
CA GLU A 54 23.34 3.35 11.68
C GLU A 54 22.19 3.94 12.51
N TYR A 55 21.47 3.13 13.26
CA TYR A 55 20.21 3.52 13.89
C TYR A 55 20.35 4.17 15.27
N LEU A 56 21.52 4.13 15.88
CA LEU A 56 21.74 4.59 17.25
C LEU A 56 22.62 5.83 17.34
N LYS A 57 23.00 6.44 16.21
CA LYS A 57 23.99 7.54 16.26
C LYS A 57 23.45 8.83 16.86
N ASP A 58 22.19 9.16 16.69
CA ASP A 58 21.63 10.43 17.18
C ASP A 58 20.43 10.29 18.14
N GLY A 59 19.95 9.09 18.36
CA GLY A 59 19.18 8.67 19.54
C GLY A 59 17.87 9.39 19.84
N SER A 60 17.29 10.21 18.94
CA SER A 60 15.97 10.76 19.21
C SER A 60 14.90 9.68 19.04
N LEU A 61 13.95 9.62 19.98
CA LEU A 61 12.82 8.69 19.92
C LEU A 61 12.08 8.78 18.59
N ASN A 62 11.96 9.98 18.02
CA ASN A 62 11.29 10.22 16.74
C ASN A 62 12.02 9.52 15.59
N GLU A 63 13.34 9.50 15.55
CA GLU A 63 14.12 8.80 14.52
C GLU A 63 13.99 7.29 14.65
N VAL A 64 13.98 6.77 15.87
CA VAL A 64 13.73 5.35 16.14
C VAL A 64 12.36 4.94 15.62
N PHE A 65 11.30 5.69 15.91
CA PHE A 65 9.95 5.40 15.42
C PHE A 65 9.85 5.50 13.91
N ARG A 66 10.47 6.49 13.27
CA ARG A 66 10.50 6.63 11.81
C ARG A 66 11.23 5.49 11.13
N THR A 67 12.31 5.03 11.73
CA THR A 67 13.05 3.85 11.28
C THR A 67 12.18 2.59 11.39
N ILE A 68 11.54 2.38 12.54
CA ILE A 68 10.60 1.26 12.74
C ILE A 68 9.46 1.34 11.71
N LEU A 69 8.91 2.52 11.44
CA LEU A 69 7.87 2.69 10.43
C LEU A 69 8.35 2.31 9.04
N GLY A 70 9.54 2.75 8.63
CA GLY A 70 10.14 2.37 7.35
C GLY A 70 10.33 0.86 7.24
N MET A 71 10.88 0.23 8.28
CA MET A 71 11.07 -1.22 8.34
C MET A 71 9.72 -1.98 8.29
N THR A 72 8.74 -1.55 9.06
CA THR A 72 7.42 -2.20 9.09
C THR A 72 6.69 -1.99 7.77
N ALA A 73 6.77 -0.82 7.17
CA ALA A 73 6.20 -0.55 5.85
C ALA A 73 6.86 -1.40 4.75
N GLU A 74 8.14 -1.74 4.89
CA GLU A 74 8.83 -2.64 3.96
C GLU A 74 8.49 -4.11 4.20
N GLN A 75 8.42 -4.56 5.44
CA GLN A 75 8.32 -5.99 5.77
C GLN A 75 6.89 -6.48 5.88
N PHE A 76 6.03 -5.76 6.58
CA PHE A 76 4.72 -6.28 6.98
C PHE A 76 3.64 -6.11 5.92
N GLN A 77 3.73 -5.12 5.04
CA GLN A 77 2.78 -4.96 3.94
C GLN A 77 2.72 -6.20 3.04
N TYR A 78 3.78 -7.00 3.04
CA TYR A 78 3.96 -8.13 2.13
C TYR A 78 3.68 -9.49 2.77
N GLN A 79 3.29 -9.52 4.02
CA GLN A 79 2.97 -10.77 4.70
C GLN A 79 1.54 -11.26 4.40
N ASN A 80 0.63 -10.34 4.08
CA ASN A 80 -0.72 -10.68 3.65
C ASN A 80 -0.89 -10.37 2.15
N PHE A 81 -0.77 -11.40 1.32
CA PHE A 81 -0.91 -11.26 -0.13
C PHE A 81 -2.30 -10.83 -0.58
N GLU A 82 -3.33 -11.10 0.19
CA GLU A 82 -4.71 -10.73 -0.16
C GLU A 82 -4.92 -9.22 -0.16
N CYS A 83 -4.18 -8.47 0.65
CA CYS A 83 -4.19 -7.01 0.63
C CYS A 83 -3.84 -6.41 -0.74
N PHE A 84 -3.08 -7.11 -1.58
CA PHE A 84 -2.77 -6.63 -2.92
C PHE A 84 -3.97 -6.70 -3.86
N PHE A 85 -4.82 -7.72 -3.73
CA PHE A 85 -6.07 -7.79 -4.49
C PHE A 85 -7.07 -6.75 -4.01
N GLU A 86 -7.17 -6.53 -2.71
CA GLU A 86 -7.97 -5.43 -2.15
C GLU A 86 -7.51 -4.08 -2.72
N ARG A 87 -6.19 -3.84 -2.75
CA ARG A 87 -5.61 -2.62 -3.33
C ARG A 87 -5.84 -2.52 -4.83
N PHE A 88 -5.78 -3.63 -5.56
CA PHE A 88 -6.12 -3.67 -6.98
C PHE A 88 -7.58 -3.26 -7.20
N ASN A 89 -8.52 -3.85 -6.47
CA ASN A 89 -9.94 -3.56 -6.58
C ASN A 89 -10.23 -2.08 -6.26
N ARG A 90 -9.62 -1.54 -5.21
CA ARG A 90 -9.72 -0.12 -4.87
C ARG A 90 -9.18 0.78 -5.97
N ASN A 91 -7.99 0.48 -6.50
CA ASN A 91 -7.40 1.25 -7.60
C ASN A 91 -8.24 1.18 -8.87
N TYR A 92 -8.80 0.00 -9.18
CA TYR A 92 -9.73 -0.14 -10.30
C TYR A 92 -10.96 0.74 -10.10
N TYR A 93 -11.60 0.69 -8.94
CA TYR A 93 -12.76 1.51 -8.62
C TYR A 93 -12.47 3.01 -8.76
N ILE A 94 -11.40 3.49 -8.13
CA ILE A 94 -11.04 4.91 -8.10
C ILE A 94 -10.58 5.42 -9.48
N LEU A 95 -9.83 4.63 -10.25
CA LEU A 95 -9.17 5.11 -11.47
C LEU A 95 -9.92 4.74 -12.76
N VAL A 96 -10.67 3.65 -12.78
CA VAL A 96 -11.32 3.14 -13.98
C VAL A 96 -12.83 3.36 -13.92
N ALA A 97 -13.46 3.00 -12.82
CA ALA A 97 -14.90 3.15 -12.65
C ALA A 97 -15.33 4.59 -12.28
N ALA A 98 -14.39 5.51 -12.08
CA ALA A 98 -14.69 6.89 -11.68
C ALA A 98 -15.68 7.61 -12.58
N GLU A 99 -15.65 7.36 -13.89
CA GLU A 99 -16.59 7.96 -14.85
C GLU A 99 -18.03 7.44 -14.67
N GLU A 100 -18.18 6.16 -14.27
CA GLU A 100 -19.49 5.54 -14.04
C GLU A 100 -20.19 6.15 -12.81
N PHE A 101 -19.40 6.67 -11.85
CA PHE A 101 -19.88 7.27 -10.61
C PHE A 101 -19.88 8.80 -10.63
N GLU A 102 -19.63 9.43 -11.78
CA GLU A 102 -19.65 10.89 -11.96
C GLU A 102 -18.73 11.62 -10.96
N HIS A 103 -17.56 11.05 -10.67
CA HIS A 103 -16.60 11.63 -9.73
C HIS A 103 -16.03 12.96 -10.23
N ARG A 104 -15.78 13.91 -9.32
CA ARG A 104 -15.24 15.25 -9.61
C ARG A 104 -13.85 15.23 -10.23
N GLY A 105 -13.02 14.26 -9.82
CA GLY A 105 -11.71 14.02 -10.39
C GLY A 105 -11.79 12.91 -11.43
N CYS A 106 -11.35 13.15 -12.64
CA CYS A 106 -11.21 12.11 -13.66
C CYS A 106 -9.76 12.06 -14.11
N LEU A 107 -9.16 10.87 -14.07
CA LEU A 107 -7.83 10.57 -14.59
C LEU A 107 -7.99 9.55 -15.70
N ASP A 108 -7.58 9.90 -16.90
CA ASP A 108 -7.68 9.02 -18.07
C ASP A 108 -6.71 7.83 -17.96
N ALA A 109 -7.14 6.81 -17.23
CA ALA A 109 -6.39 5.59 -17.06
C ALA A 109 -6.26 4.81 -18.38
N SER A 110 -7.25 4.87 -19.23
CA SER A 110 -7.24 4.23 -20.55
C SER A 110 -6.17 4.83 -21.46
N ALA A 111 -6.07 6.17 -21.53
CA ALA A 111 -5.00 6.83 -22.27
C ALA A 111 -3.62 6.55 -21.67
N ALA A 112 -3.51 6.48 -20.35
CA ALA A 112 -2.25 6.17 -19.68
C ALA A 112 -1.76 4.76 -20.04
N VAL A 113 -2.63 3.76 -19.98
CA VAL A 113 -2.31 2.37 -20.33
C VAL A 113 -2.00 2.24 -21.82
N ASN A 114 -2.84 2.84 -22.69
CA ASN A 114 -2.61 2.79 -24.14
C ASN A 114 -1.29 3.46 -24.54
N ASN A 115 -0.91 4.56 -23.89
CA ASN A 115 0.37 5.23 -24.13
C ASN A 115 1.58 4.32 -23.83
N VAL A 116 1.48 3.45 -22.83
CA VAL A 116 2.57 2.56 -22.42
C VAL A 116 2.60 1.28 -23.23
N PHE A 117 1.45 0.66 -23.46
CA PHE A 117 1.35 -0.70 -23.99
C PHE A 117 0.76 -0.79 -25.39
N GLY A 118 0.05 0.23 -25.85
CA GLY A 118 -0.60 0.24 -27.17
C GLY A 118 -1.88 -0.61 -27.25
N TYR A 119 -2.46 -1.04 -26.11
CA TYR A 119 -3.70 -1.79 -26.06
C TYR A 119 -4.65 -1.27 -24.97
N SER A 120 -5.83 -1.82 -24.90
CA SER A 120 -6.90 -1.34 -24.01
C SER A 120 -6.58 -1.59 -22.52
N ILE A 121 -7.25 -0.85 -21.65
CA ILE A 121 -7.13 -1.05 -20.20
C ILE A 121 -7.66 -2.44 -19.81
N GLN A 122 -8.69 -2.95 -20.44
CA GLN A 122 -9.24 -4.29 -20.22
C GLN A 122 -8.21 -5.37 -20.56
N ASP A 123 -7.53 -5.22 -21.70
CA ASP A 123 -6.44 -6.13 -22.08
C ASP A 123 -5.29 -6.05 -21.09
N TYR A 124 -4.93 -4.84 -20.62
CA TYR A 124 -3.90 -4.67 -19.60
C TYR A 124 -4.24 -5.42 -18.32
N LEU A 125 -5.44 -5.24 -17.79
CA LEU A 125 -5.89 -5.89 -16.57
C LEU A 125 -5.93 -7.43 -16.74
N SER A 126 -6.44 -7.90 -17.86
CA SER A 126 -6.49 -9.32 -18.20
C SER A 126 -5.09 -9.94 -18.31
N VAL A 127 -4.16 -9.26 -19.00
CA VAL A 127 -2.77 -9.71 -19.13
C VAL A 127 -2.06 -9.72 -17.77
N MET A 128 -2.26 -8.72 -16.95
CA MET A 128 -1.68 -8.64 -15.60
C MET A 128 -2.10 -9.84 -14.75
N LEU A 129 -3.39 -10.19 -14.76
CA LEU A 129 -3.92 -11.34 -14.04
C LEU A 129 -3.40 -12.66 -14.59
N MET A 130 -3.29 -12.77 -15.91
CA MET A 130 -2.71 -13.94 -16.55
C MET A 130 -1.24 -14.10 -16.17
N VAL A 131 -0.46 -13.03 -16.17
CA VAL A 131 0.95 -13.07 -15.76
C VAL A 131 1.07 -13.46 -14.29
N TYR A 132 0.21 -12.93 -13.42
CA TYR A 132 0.14 -13.38 -12.03
C TYR A 132 -0.13 -14.88 -11.92
N TRP A 133 -1.15 -15.39 -12.63
CA TRP A 133 -1.49 -16.81 -12.63
C TRP A 133 -0.34 -17.68 -13.11
N LEU A 134 0.35 -17.25 -14.18
CA LEU A 134 1.55 -17.94 -14.70
C LEU A 134 2.66 -17.99 -13.65
N CYS A 135 2.96 -16.90 -12.99
CA CYS A 135 3.99 -16.86 -11.94
C CYS A 135 3.63 -17.73 -10.74
N SER A 136 2.34 -17.82 -10.40
CA SER A 136 1.86 -18.58 -9.23
C SER A 136 1.81 -20.08 -9.47
N LYS A 137 1.49 -20.52 -10.68
CA LYS A 137 1.27 -21.94 -11.02
C LYS A 137 2.37 -22.59 -11.84
N CYS A 138 3.17 -21.78 -12.54
CA CYS A 138 4.24 -22.22 -13.43
C CYS A 138 5.52 -21.49 -13.04
N PRO A 139 6.32 -22.01 -12.10
CA PRO A 139 7.58 -21.38 -11.68
C PRO A 139 8.65 -21.37 -12.79
N GLU A 140 8.34 -21.94 -13.95
CA GLU A 140 9.22 -21.90 -15.11
C GLU A 140 9.29 -20.48 -15.70
N PRO A 141 10.39 -20.14 -16.38
CA PRO A 141 10.58 -18.82 -16.99
C PRO A 141 9.41 -18.42 -17.88
N LEU A 142 8.93 -17.19 -17.75
CA LEU A 142 7.87 -16.58 -18.57
C LEU A 142 8.20 -16.47 -20.07
N SER A 143 9.36 -16.94 -20.49
CA SER A 143 9.79 -17.03 -21.89
C SER A 143 9.04 -18.12 -22.66
N ALA A 144 7.73 -18.02 -22.58
CA ALA A 144 6.89 -18.81 -23.43
C ALA A 144 7.25 -20.32 -23.46
N PRO A 145 6.91 -21.08 -22.50
CA PRO A 145 6.62 -22.44 -22.86
C PRO A 145 5.52 -22.34 -23.92
N GLU A 146 5.81 -22.73 -25.13
CA GLU A 146 4.80 -22.84 -26.21
C GLU A 146 3.55 -23.59 -25.73
N ASN A 147 3.71 -24.40 -24.70
CA ASN A 147 2.65 -25.15 -24.01
C ASN A 147 1.71 -24.28 -23.19
N ILE A 148 2.12 -23.12 -22.67
CA ILE A 148 1.23 -22.20 -21.95
C ILE A 148 0.30 -21.52 -22.94
N TYR A 149 0.84 -21.04 -24.06
CA TYR A 149 0.04 -20.39 -25.09
C TYR A 149 -0.99 -21.34 -25.76
N LYS A 150 -0.73 -22.66 -25.72
CA LYS A 150 -1.71 -23.65 -26.19
C LYS A 150 -2.91 -23.85 -25.25
N LYS A 151 -2.76 -23.42 -24.00
CA LYS A 151 -3.80 -23.56 -22.95
C LYS A 151 -4.55 -22.26 -22.69
N ILE A 152 -4.11 -21.15 -23.27
CA ILE A 152 -4.67 -19.82 -23.07
C ILE A 152 -5.55 -19.48 -24.28
N ASP A 153 -6.68 -18.84 -24.03
CA ASP A 153 -7.48 -18.27 -25.10
C ASP A 153 -6.72 -17.12 -25.76
N THR A 154 -6.20 -17.38 -26.97
CA THR A 154 -5.39 -16.44 -27.73
C THR A 154 -6.17 -15.28 -28.33
N THR A 155 -7.49 -15.25 -28.20
CA THR A 155 -8.33 -14.11 -28.61
C THR A 155 -8.25 -12.98 -27.60
N VAL A 156 -8.09 -13.30 -26.31
CA VAL A 156 -7.96 -12.33 -25.22
C VAL A 156 -6.49 -12.11 -24.85
N PHE A 157 -5.70 -13.18 -24.87
CA PHE A 157 -4.30 -13.15 -24.40
C PHE A 157 -3.33 -13.39 -25.55
N THR A 158 -3.04 -12.35 -26.30
CA THR A 158 -2.05 -12.50 -27.38
C THR A 158 -0.64 -12.66 -26.77
N LYS A 159 0.19 -13.47 -27.42
CA LYS A 159 1.60 -13.62 -27.06
C LYS A 159 2.31 -12.27 -27.01
N GLU A 160 1.95 -11.37 -27.91
CA GLU A 160 2.52 -10.04 -28.02
C GLU A 160 2.17 -9.20 -26.79
N ASN A 161 0.92 -9.17 -26.34
CA ASN A 161 0.50 -8.38 -25.18
C ASN A 161 1.22 -8.86 -23.91
N ILE A 162 1.30 -10.18 -23.69
CA ILE A 162 2.04 -10.74 -22.54
C ILE A 162 3.53 -10.40 -22.63
N THR A 163 4.13 -10.53 -23.81
CA THR A 163 5.55 -10.20 -23.99
C THR A 163 5.83 -8.72 -23.75
N ASN A 164 4.98 -7.83 -24.25
CA ASN A 164 5.10 -6.38 -24.05
C ASN A 164 4.94 -6.02 -22.59
N PHE A 165 3.99 -6.63 -21.89
CA PHE A 165 3.81 -6.45 -20.45
C PHE A 165 5.05 -6.87 -19.67
N VAL A 166 5.51 -8.10 -19.84
CA VAL A 166 6.69 -8.62 -19.13
C VAL A 166 7.95 -7.82 -19.47
N LYS A 167 8.13 -7.43 -20.74
CA LYS A 167 9.25 -6.59 -21.18
C LYS A 167 9.23 -5.22 -20.52
N HIS A 168 8.05 -4.58 -20.41
CA HIS A 168 7.91 -3.28 -19.76
C HIS A 168 8.31 -3.35 -18.28
N TYR A 169 7.89 -4.41 -17.59
CA TYR A 169 8.16 -4.63 -16.18
C TYR A 169 9.43 -5.47 -15.91
N SER A 170 10.38 -5.47 -16.82
CA SER A 170 11.64 -6.21 -16.68
C SER A 170 12.85 -5.31 -16.53
N CYS A 171 13.88 -5.85 -15.89
CA CYS A 171 15.24 -5.32 -15.84
C CYS A 171 16.25 -6.45 -16.11
N SER A 172 17.48 -6.09 -16.46
CA SER A 172 18.60 -7.03 -16.58
C SER A 172 19.35 -7.15 -15.24
N TYR A 173 20.24 -8.15 -15.15
CA TYR A 173 21.17 -8.27 -14.03
C TYR A 173 22.09 -7.05 -13.92
N SER A 174 22.53 -6.48 -15.04
CA SER A 174 23.33 -5.24 -15.06
C SER A 174 22.54 -4.05 -14.53
N ASP A 175 21.27 -3.90 -14.94
CA ASP A 175 20.43 -2.82 -14.42
C ASP A 175 20.31 -2.88 -12.89
N LEU A 176 20.14 -4.08 -12.32
CA LEU A 176 20.06 -4.27 -10.87
C LEU A 176 21.38 -3.95 -10.15
N ARG A 177 22.52 -4.34 -10.72
CA ARG A 177 23.82 -4.05 -10.14
C ARG A 177 24.17 -2.57 -10.12
N ASP A 178 23.86 -1.90 -11.22
CA ASP A 178 24.28 -0.53 -11.46
C ASP A 178 23.23 0.50 -10.98
N SER A 179 22.03 0.04 -10.60
CA SER A 179 20.94 0.89 -10.18
C SER A 179 21.23 1.59 -8.86
N SER A 180 21.06 2.90 -8.84
CA SER A 180 21.02 3.70 -7.61
C SER A 180 19.77 3.43 -6.76
N LEU A 181 18.71 2.84 -7.37
CA LEU A 181 17.49 2.45 -6.69
C LEU A 181 17.65 1.15 -5.87
N GLY A 182 18.74 0.42 -6.10
CA GLY A 182 18.97 -0.84 -5.40
C GLY A 182 17.83 -1.83 -5.60
N LYS A 183 17.41 -2.48 -4.51
CA LYS A 183 16.31 -3.45 -4.46
C LYS A 183 14.95 -2.86 -4.92
N GLN A 184 14.74 -1.55 -4.78
CA GLN A 184 13.50 -0.89 -5.20
C GLN A 184 13.23 -1.02 -6.70
N LEU A 185 14.28 -1.24 -7.51
CA LEU A 185 14.08 -1.51 -8.92
C LEU A 185 13.21 -2.75 -9.14
N LEU A 186 13.34 -3.79 -8.30
CA LEU A 186 12.50 -4.99 -8.37
C LEU A 186 11.03 -4.72 -8.05
N TYR A 187 10.72 -3.70 -7.24
CA TYR A 187 9.32 -3.34 -6.96
C TYR A 187 8.61 -2.78 -8.19
N SER A 188 9.32 -2.06 -9.03
CA SER A 188 8.79 -1.53 -10.28
C SER A 188 9.06 -2.41 -11.50
N LYS A 189 10.07 -3.29 -11.43
CA LYS A 189 10.53 -4.20 -12.49
C LYS A 189 10.70 -5.62 -11.95
N PRO A 190 9.61 -6.32 -11.60
CA PRO A 190 9.67 -7.62 -10.94
C PRO A 190 10.21 -8.77 -11.80
N PHE A 191 10.40 -8.57 -13.11
CA PHE A 191 10.90 -9.59 -14.01
C PHE A 191 12.36 -9.35 -14.36
N ILE A 192 13.18 -10.38 -14.23
CA ILE A 192 14.59 -10.32 -14.59
C ILE A 192 14.78 -10.99 -15.95
N LYS A 193 15.34 -10.25 -16.91
CA LYS A 193 15.73 -10.79 -18.21
C LYS A 193 17.04 -11.53 -18.07
N THR A 194 17.06 -12.82 -18.42
CA THR A 194 18.27 -13.64 -18.39
C THR A 194 19.16 -13.41 -19.61
N ASP A 195 20.48 -13.50 -19.43
CA ASP A 195 21.45 -13.26 -20.51
C ASP A 195 21.46 -14.38 -21.59
N ARG A 196 20.95 -15.57 -21.24
CA ARG A 196 20.89 -16.73 -22.13
C ARG A 196 19.57 -16.80 -22.91
N GLY A 197 19.25 -15.72 -23.62
CA GLY A 197 18.07 -15.70 -24.48
C GLY A 197 16.93 -14.82 -23.93
N SER A 198 15.82 -14.79 -24.67
CA SER A 198 14.65 -13.94 -24.35
C SER A 198 13.83 -14.46 -23.17
N LYS A 199 14.47 -14.96 -22.12
CA LYS A 199 13.79 -15.53 -20.97
C LYS A 199 13.66 -14.49 -19.86
N TYR A 200 12.46 -14.42 -19.29
CA TYR A 200 12.17 -13.59 -18.14
C TYR A 200 11.82 -14.48 -16.96
N ILE A 201 12.31 -14.14 -15.78
CA ILE A 201 12.06 -14.85 -14.54
C ILE A 201 11.43 -13.85 -13.58
N ALA A 202 10.34 -14.22 -12.93
CA ALA A 202 9.85 -13.43 -11.81
C ALA A 202 10.85 -13.51 -10.65
N SER A 203 11.32 -12.37 -10.15
CA SER A 203 12.26 -12.34 -9.04
C SER A 203 11.63 -12.95 -7.79
N SER A 204 10.40 -12.56 -7.48
CA SER A 204 9.63 -13.08 -6.37
C SER A 204 8.14 -12.90 -6.64
N LEU A 205 7.31 -13.82 -6.18
CA LEU A 205 5.85 -13.64 -6.20
C LEU A 205 5.44 -12.39 -5.44
N LEU A 206 6.13 -12.05 -4.37
CA LEU A 206 5.89 -10.85 -3.59
C LEU A 206 5.84 -9.58 -4.46
N VAL A 207 6.88 -9.36 -5.29
CA VAL A 207 6.94 -8.16 -6.15
C VAL A 207 5.97 -8.22 -7.32
N VAL A 208 5.58 -9.41 -7.77
CA VAL A 208 4.50 -9.58 -8.74
C VAL A 208 3.15 -9.18 -8.13
N PHE A 209 2.88 -9.59 -6.90
CA PHE A 209 1.70 -9.14 -6.15
C PHE A 209 1.69 -7.62 -5.94
N MET A 210 2.83 -7.02 -5.61
CA MET A 210 2.96 -5.57 -5.52
C MET A 210 2.61 -4.87 -6.84
N LEU A 211 3.08 -5.43 -7.96
CA LEU A 211 2.74 -4.92 -9.28
C LEU A 211 1.23 -4.99 -9.52
N ILE A 212 0.57 -6.09 -9.16
CA ILE A 212 -0.89 -6.22 -9.29
C ILE A 212 -1.60 -5.13 -8.48
N GLY A 213 -1.26 -4.98 -7.20
CA GLY A 213 -1.91 -4.00 -6.34
C GLY A 213 -1.68 -2.54 -6.75
N ASN A 214 -0.49 -2.21 -7.29
CA ASN A 214 -0.10 -0.82 -7.50
C ASN A 214 0.17 -0.44 -8.97
N GLY A 215 0.27 -1.42 -9.87
CA GLY A 215 0.73 -1.17 -11.24
C GLY A 215 -0.14 -0.16 -11.99
N LEU A 216 -1.46 -0.27 -11.87
CA LEU A 216 -2.39 0.68 -12.49
C LEU A 216 -2.18 2.10 -11.95
N TYR A 217 -2.09 2.26 -10.62
CA TYR A 217 -1.82 3.55 -9.99
C TYR A 217 -0.51 4.16 -10.50
N TRP A 218 0.57 3.36 -10.57
CA TRP A 218 1.87 3.87 -11.03
C TRP A 218 1.86 4.31 -12.49
N ILE A 219 1.21 3.54 -13.38
CA ILE A 219 1.10 3.91 -14.81
C ILE A 219 0.37 5.23 -14.96
N VAL A 220 -0.77 5.39 -14.31
CA VAL A 220 -1.56 6.62 -14.38
C VAL A 220 -0.79 7.79 -13.80
N ARG A 221 -0.19 7.62 -12.61
CA ARG A 221 0.66 8.66 -12.01
C ARG A 221 1.79 9.09 -12.93
N ASP A 222 2.55 8.13 -13.46
CA ASP A 222 3.74 8.41 -14.28
C ASP A 222 3.36 9.05 -15.62
N TYR A 223 2.20 8.72 -16.19
CA TYR A 223 1.66 9.37 -17.39
C TYR A 223 1.43 10.87 -17.17
N TYR A 224 0.81 11.23 -16.04
CA TYR A 224 0.55 12.64 -15.72
C TYR A 224 1.81 13.38 -15.25
N GLN A 225 2.72 12.72 -14.52
CA GLN A 225 3.99 13.31 -14.11
C GLN A 225 4.89 13.67 -15.29
N LYS A 226 4.93 12.86 -16.35
CA LYS A 226 5.67 13.16 -17.57
C LYS A 226 5.17 14.41 -18.29
N LYS A 227 3.92 14.78 -18.08
CA LYS A 227 3.33 16.03 -18.60
C LYS A 227 3.75 17.28 -17.79
N GLY A 228 4.50 17.10 -16.70
CA GLY A 228 5.04 18.19 -15.87
C GLY A 228 3.97 18.92 -15.05
N THR A 229 2.82 18.31 -14.81
CA THR A 229 1.69 18.94 -14.13
C THR A 229 1.50 18.40 -12.72
N GLN A 230 0.92 19.24 -11.84
CA GLN A 230 0.40 18.81 -10.52
C GLN A 230 -1.00 18.17 -10.64
N GLU A 231 -1.39 17.80 -11.85
CA GLU A 231 -2.72 17.31 -12.16
C GLU A 231 -3.05 16.00 -11.44
N PHE A 232 -2.10 15.05 -11.45
CA PHE A 232 -2.33 13.76 -10.79
C PHE A 232 -2.64 13.91 -9.30
N PRO A 233 -1.78 14.51 -8.45
CA PRO A 233 -2.08 14.61 -7.04
C PRO A 233 -3.38 15.37 -6.75
N ASN A 234 -3.68 16.43 -7.52
CA ASN A 234 -4.90 17.20 -7.32
C ASN A 234 -6.16 16.40 -7.68
N LYS A 235 -6.19 15.75 -8.85
CA LYS A 235 -7.33 14.94 -9.28
C LYS A 235 -7.47 13.67 -8.46
N PHE A 236 -6.37 13.03 -8.11
CA PHE A 236 -6.40 11.84 -7.28
C PHE A 236 -6.89 12.14 -5.85
N GLY A 237 -6.59 13.33 -5.33
CA GLY A 237 -7.16 13.81 -4.07
C GLY A 237 -8.69 13.90 -4.13
N LEU A 238 -9.22 14.52 -5.19
CA LEU A 238 -10.68 14.60 -5.40
C LEU A 238 -11.33 13.22 -5.58
N LEU A 239 -10.69 12.34 -6.34
CA LEU A 239 -11.16 10.94 -6.51
C LEU A 239 -11.19 10.18 -5.18
N PHE A 240 -10.21 10.39 -4.32
CA PHE A 240 -10.17 9.78 -3.01
C PHE A 240 -11.28 10.29 -2.09
N GLU A 241 -11.54 11.60 -2.09
CA GLU A 241 -12.68 12.16 -1.36
C GLU A 241 -14.03 11.64 -1.91
N ASP A 242 -14.18 11.53 -3.23
CA ASP A 242 -15.39 11.00 -3.85
C ASP A 242 -15.58 9.52 -3.52
N TYR A 243 -14.50 8.74 -3.48
CA TYR A 243 -14.53 7.36 -2.98
C TYR A 243 -15.03 7.26 -1.53
N ILE A 244 -14.60 8.15 -0.64
CA ILE A 244 -15.10 8.21 0.74
C ILE A 244 -16.59 8.51 0.78
N LYS A 245 -17.11 9.38 -0.09
CA LYS A 245 -18.54 9.66 -0.21
C LYS A 245 -19.33 8.45 -0.67
N ASP A 246 -18.78 7.69 -1.62
CA ASP A 246 -19.42 6.46 -2.09
C ASP A 246 -19.50 5.42 -0.97
N LEU A 247 -18.42 5.25 -0.22
CA LEU A 247 -18.41 4.39 0.97
C LEU A 247 -19.46 4.84 1.99
N ALA A 248 -19.51 6.14 2.28
CA ALA A 248 -20.49 6.70 3.19
C ALA A 248 -21.93 6.48 2.70
N SER A 249 -22.19 6.75 1.43
CA SER A 249 -23.51 6.55 0.82
C SER A 249 -23.93 5.08 0.80
N MET A 250 -22.96 4.16 0.68
CA MET A 250 -23.19 2.73 0.60
C MET A 250 -23.49 2.11 1.97
N TYR A 251 -22.83 2.60 3.02
CA TYR A 251 -22.84 1.97 4.35
C TYR A 251 -23.50 2.79 5.46
N CYS A 252 -23.69 4.10 5.29
CA CYS A 252 -24.29 4.98 6.28
C CYS A 252 -25.63 5.52 5.81
N LYS A 253 -26.49 5.92 6.75
CA LYS A 253 -27.70 6.68 6.43
C LYS A 253 -27.32 8.13 6.08
N GLN A 254 -28.16 8.79 5.31
CA GLN A 254 -27.90 10.15 4.83
C GLN A 254 -27.67 11.18 5.96
N ASN A 255 -28.26 10.97 7.13
CA ASN A 255 -28.11 11.84 8.31
C ASN A 255 -26.92 11.47 9.20
N GLU A 256 -26.20 10.39 8.92
CA GLU A 256 -25.06 9.92 9.70
C GLU A 256 -23.72 10.48 9.21
N TRP A 257 -23.70 11.19 8.08
CA TRP A 257 -22.48 11.80 7.56
C TRP A 257 -22.74 13.06 6.75
N GLN A 258 -21.72 13.91 6.69
CA GLN A 258 -21.74 15.12 5.86
C GLN A 258 -20.32 15.48 5.40
N VAL A 259 -20.25 16.13 4.23
CA VAL A 259 -19.05 16.85 3.78
C VAL A 259 -19.02 18.18 4.53
N ILE A 260 -17.86 18.55 5.05
CA ILE A 260 -17.68 19.85 5.71
C ILE A 260 -17.33 20.88 4.65
N GLU A 261 -18.15 21.93 4.54
CA GLU A 261 -17.87 23.03 3.63
C GLU A 261 -16.59 23.76 4.08
N GLN A 262 -15.65 23.89 3.14
CA GLN A 262 -14.39 24.57 3.42
C GLN A 262 -14.60 26.09 3.47
N GLY A 263 -14.22 26.69 4.59
CA GLY A 263 -14.20 28.13 4.75
C GLY A 263 -12.93 28.79 4.21
N VAL A 264 -12.64 30.02 4.67
CA VAL A 264 -11.38 30.72 4.35
C VAL A 264 -10.17 29.92 4.85
N GLU A 265 -10.28 29.30 6.02
CA GLU A 265 -9.30 28.36 6.55
C GLU A 265 -9.79 26.94 6.34
N LYS A 266 -8.90 26.07 5.85
CA LYS A 266 -9.22 24.66 5.65
C LYS A 266 -9.47 23.95 6.99
N GLY A 267 -10.60 23.26 7.08
CA GLY A 267 -10.97 22.35 8.16
C GLY A 267 -10.86 20.88 7.76
N ALA A 268 -11.49 20.00 8.54
CA ALA A 268 -11.68 18.60 8.20
C ALA A 268 -12.56 18.44 6.95
N ASP A 269 -12.43 17.31 6.24
CA ASP A 269 -13.21 17.04 5.02
C ASP A 269 -14.60 16.47 5.32
N PHE A 270 -14.72 15.61 6.34
CA PHE A 270 -15.95 14.90 6.65
C PHE A 270 -16.25 14.87 8.16
N LEU A 271 -17.54 14.82 8.46
CA LEU A 271 -18.07 14.46 9.77
C LEU A 271 -18.97 13.23 9.63
N PHE A 272 -18.71 12.20 10.43
CA PHE A 272 -19.59 11.06 10.64
C PHE A 272 -20.15 11.12 12.05
N ASP A 273 -21.45 10.87 12.21
CA ASP A 273 -22.15 10.86 13.50
C ASP A 273 -22.90 9.54 13.67
N PHE A 274 -22.37 8.68 14.51
CA PHE A 274 -22.96 7.39 14.84
C PHE A 274 -23.81 7.41 16.13
N GLY A 275 -24.11 8.60 16.62
CA GLY A 275 -24.91 8.81 17.83
C GLY A 275 -24.06 8.76 19.11
N ASN A 276 -23.45 7.63 19.41
CA ASN A 276 -22.58 7.44 20.57
C ASN A 276 -21.17 8.04 20.40
N MET A 277 -20.74 8.26 19.13
CA MET A 277 -19.45 8.83 18.78
C MET A 277 -19.50 9.55 17.44
N ARG A 278 -18.72 10.62 17.32
CA ARG A 278 -18.52 11.35 16.06
C ARG A 278 -17.08 11.22 15.58
N LEU A 279 -16.88 11.08 14.27
CA LEU A 279 -15.58 11.08 13.63
C LEU A 279 -15.43 12.33 12.78
N LEU A 280 -14.43 13.16 13.07
CA LEU A 280 -13.94 14.21 12.18
C LEU A 280 -12.81 13.63 11.35
N ILE A 281 -12.93 13.67 10.02
CA ILE A 281 -11.99 13.03 9.10
C ILE A 281 -11.32 14.07 8.22
N GLU A 282 -10.01 14.01 8.16
CA GLU A 282 -9.16 14.68 7.17
C GLU A 282 -8.50 13.61 6.29
N ALA A 283 -8.80 13.63 5.00
CA ALA A 283 -8.39 12.61 4.05
C ALA A 283 -7.09 13.00 3.31
N LYS A 284 -6.12 12.10 3.25
CA LYS A 284 -4.85 12.30 2.55
C LYS A 284 -4.57 11.18 1.57
N SER A 285 -4.55 11.52 0.29
CA SER A 285 -4.33 10.57 -0.82
C SER A 285 -2.86 10.33 -1.15
N ALA A 286 -1.93 10.97 -0.45
CA ALA A 286 -0.49 10.83 -0.71
C ALA A 286 0.03 9.47 -0.29
N LEU A 287 0.87 8.86 -1.15
CA LEU A 287 1.62 7.64 -0.81
C LEU A 287 2.99 8.02 -0.22
N LEU A 288 3.38 7.29 0.80
CA LEU A 288 4.75 7.33 1.29
C LEU A 288 5.70 6.82 0.21
N LYS A 289 6.76 7.58 -0.05
CA LYS A 289 7.72 7.23 -1.10
C LYS A 289 8.44 5.91 -0.81
N LEU A 290 8.83 5.21 -1.87
CA LEU A 290 9.56 3.93 -1.74
C LEU A 290 10.92 4.09 -1.03
N ASP A 291 11.56 5.27 -1.12
CA ASP A 291 12.81 5.55 -0.42
C ASP A 291 12.64 5.68 1.11
N VAL A 292 11.41 5.85 1.58
CA VAL A 292 11.06 5.81 3.01
C VAL A 292 10.64 4.40 3.42
N LYS A 293 9.97 3.65 2.54
CA LYS A 293 9.54 2.26 2.78
C LYS A 293 10.72 1.29 2.63
N GLN A 294 11.76 1.46 3.45
CA GLN A 294 12.99 0.68 3.42
C GLN A 294 13.51 0.42 4.83
N GLN A 295 14.39 -0.59 4.92
CA GLN A 295 15.13 -0.89 6.15
C GLN A 295 15.93 0.32 6.67
N VAL A 296 16.49 1.11 5.76
CA VAL A 296 17.13 2.40 6.03
C VAL A 296 16.34 3.49 5.34
N PRO A 297 15.33 4.10 5.99
CA PRO A 297 14.47 5.08 5.37
C PRO A 297 15.21 6.39 5.07
N ASN A 298 14.82 7.05 3.98
CA ASN A 298 15.24 8.42 3.74
C ASN A 298 14.47 9.35 4.70
N LEU A 299 15.13 9.80 5.76
CA LEU A 299 14.52 10.61 6.81
C LEU A 299 14.01 11.96 6.29
N HIS A 300 14.68 12.57 5.31
CA HIS A 300 14.20 13.83 4.72
C HIS A 300 12.87 13.66 4.00
N SER A 301 12.74 12.62 3.18
CA SER A 301 11.47 12.27 2.52
C SER A 301 10.38 11.88 3.53
N ALA A 302 10.75 11.17 4.60
CA ALA A 302 9.83 10.83 5.68
C ALA A 302 9.31 12.08 6.38
N ASN A 303 10.20 13.01 6.75
CA ASN A 303 9.82 14.26 7.41
C ASN A 303 8.86 15.08 6.55
N GLN A 304 9.16 15.24 5.26
CA GLN A 304 8.26 15.95 4.33
C GLN A 304 6.87 15.31 4.24
N PHE A 305 6.80 13.97 4.28
CA PHE A 305 5.52 13.27 4.28
C PHE A 305 4.73 13.57 5.57
N PHE A 306 5.38 13.47 6.73
CA PHE A 306 4.74 13.70 8.02
C PHE A 306 4.26 15.14 8.19
N GLU A 307 5.10 16.12 7.85
CA GLU A 307 4.73 17.53 7.91
C GLU A 307 3.46 17.82 7.07
N ARG A 308 3.45 17.37 5.81
CA ARG A 308 2.36 17.70 4.88
C ARG A 308 1.08 16.91 5.11
N ASN A 309 1.20 15.63 5.48
CA ASN A 309 0.04 14.74 5.51
C ASN A 309 -0.46 14.46 6.93
N ILE A 310 0.35 14.67 7.95
CA ILE A 310 -0.04 14.39 9.32
C ILE A 310 -0.16 15.69 10.14
N GLU A 311 0.91 16.49 10.20
CA GLU A 311 0.90 17.72 11.01
C GLU A 311 -0.12 18.74 10.51
N GLU A 312 -0.16 18.97 9.20
CA GLU A 312 -1.17 19.87 8.61
C GLU A 312 -2.59 19.34 8.79
N SER A 313 -2.80 18.02 8.66
CA SER A 313 -4.09 17.38 8.92
C SER A 313 -4.52 17.54 10.37
N TYR A 314 -3.61 17.39 11.31
CA TYR A 314 -3.91 17.60 12.73
C TYR A 314 -4.36 19.04 13.00
N LYS A 315 -3.71 20.04 12.40
CA LYS A 315 -4.11 21.45 12.53
C LYS A 315 -5.53 21.69 11.97
N GLN A 316 -5.84 21.11 10.82
CA GLN A 316 -7.17 21.20 10.20
C GLN A 316 -8.23 20.54 11.08
N LEU A 317 -7.98 19.33 11.57
CA LEU A 317 -8.86 18.61 12.48
C LEU A 317 -9.08 19.35 13.80
N LYS A 318 -8.06 20.00 14.34
CA LYS A 318 -8.16 20.78 15.58
C LYS A 318 -9.11 21.96 15.42
N ARG A 319 -9.04 22.69 14.29
CA ARG A 319 -9.96 23.81 14.00
C ARG A 319 -11.41 23.33 13.92
N SER A 320 -11.67 22.29 13.15
CA SER A 320 -13.02 21.70 13.05
C SER A 320 -13.49 21.14 14.39
N PHE A 321 -12.62 20.56 15.19
CA PHE A 321 -12.98 20.06 16.51
C PHE A 321 -13.49 21.18 17.43
N GLU A 322 -12.86 22.36 17.42
CA GLU A 322 -13.31 23.51 18.22
C GLU A 322 -14.72 23.98 17.84
N GLU A 323 -15.08 23.86 16.57
CA GLU A 323 -16.42 24.19 16.07
C GLU A 323 -17.44 23.11 16.44
N PHE A 324 -17.14 21.85 16.11
CA PHE A 324 -18.10 20.76 16.23
C PHE A 324 -18.29 20.26 17.67
N SER A 325 -17.31 20.46 18.56
CA SER A 325 -17.45 20.13 19.98
C SER A 325 -18.57 20.93 20.70
N ARG A 326 -18.92 22.09 20.16
CA ARG A 326 -20.01 22.94 20.68
C ARG A 326 -21.39 22.52 20.17
N LYS A 327 -21.48 21.65 19.17
CA LYS A 327 -22.74 21.31 18.47
C LYS A 327 -23.36 19.98 18.94
N GLY A 328 -22.84 19.35 19.98
CA GLY A 328 -23.38 18.09 20.50
C GLY A 328 -22.51 17.50 21.59
N ASP A 329 -23.08 16.56 22.37
CA ASP A 329 -22.45 15.99 23.58
C ASP A 329 -21.66 14.70 23.31
N SER A 330 -21.85 14.05 22.16
CA SER A 330 -21.12 12.81 21.81
C SER A 330 -19.63 13.07 21.65
N PRO A 331 -18.76 12.18 22.13
CA PRO A 331 -17.31 12.31 21.98
C PRO A 331 -16.91 12.37 20.50
N ILE A 332 -15.87 13.16 20.20
CA ILE A 332 -15.36 13.32 18.83
C ILE A 332 -13.95 12.76 18.77
N ALA A 333 -13.73 11.78 17.89
CA ALA A 333 -12.41 11.38 17.46
C ALA A 333 -12.00 12.13 16.18
N LYS A 334 -10.77 12.62 16.17
CA LYS A 334 -10.11 13.24 15.03
C LYS A 334 -9.34 12.16 14.27
N ILE A 335 -9.70 11.93 13.01
CA ILE A 335 -9.14 10.86 12.20
C ILE A 335 -8.34 11.45 11.03
N ILE A 336 -7.05 11.17 10.98
CA ILE A 336 -6.24 11.38 9.78
C ILE A 336 -6.36 10.12 8.94
N LEU A 337 -7.12 10.19 7.85
CA LEU A 337 -7.40 9.07 6.98
C LEU A 337 -6.42 9.02 5.83
N LEU A 338 -5.56 8.00 5.79
CA LEU A 338 -4.54 7.83 4.80
C LEU A 338 -4.97 6.83 3.71
N TYR A 339 -4.78 7.21 2.45
CA TYR A 339 -4.93 6.29 1.32
C TYR A 339 -3.85 5.20 1.34
N ASP A 340 -2.64 5.55 1.77
CA ASP A 340 -1.54 4.58 1.91
C ASP A 340 -1.82 3.59 3.05
N GLU A 341 -1.33 2.38 2.88
CA GLU A 341 -1.54 1.32 3.85
C GLU A 341 -0.31 1.14 4.74
N PHE A 342 -0.54 1.15 6.03
CA PHE A 342 0.46 0.91 7.07
C PHE A 342 -0.01 -0.24 7.94
N SER A 343 0.89 -1.17 8.22
CA SER A 343 0.59 -2.34 9.06
C SER A 343 0.36 -2.01 10.54
N ASN A 344 0.79 -0.84 10.98
CA ASN A 344 0.59 -0.38 12.34
C ASN A 344 0.56 1.15 12.41
N THR A 345 -0.64 1.72 12.34
CA THR A 345 -0.84 3.16 12.40
C THR A 345 -0.49 3.75 13.78
N SER A 346 -0.52 2.96 14.84
CA SER A 346 -0.15 3.44 16.18
C SER A 346 1.33 3.82 16.28
N ILE A 347 2.20 3.26 15.44
CA ILE A 347 3.61 3.70 15.35
C ILE A 347 3.70 5.14 14.85
N ILE A 348 2.86 5.51 13.87
CA ILE A 348 2.79 6.90 13.38
C ILE A 348 2.36 7.82 14.52
N GLU A 349 1.35 7.44 15.28
CA GLU A 349 0.83 8.22 16.39
C GLU A 349 1.87 8.41 17.51
N HIS A 350 2.65 7.36 17.80
CA HIS A 350 3.76 7.46 18.76
C HIS A 350 4.92 8.33 18.27
N SER A 351 5.27 8.22 16.97
CA SER A 351 6.34 9.04 16.38
C SER A 351 6.02 10.53 16.34
N LEU A 352 4.75 10.87 16.49
CA LEU A 352 4.22 12.23 16.41
C LEU A 352 3.61 12.69 17.75
N PHE A 353 3.96 12.01 18.84
CA PHE A 353 3.43 12.34 20.18
C PHE A 353 3.60 13.83 20.53
N GLU A 354 4.73 14.43 20.16
CA GLU A 354 4.99 15.86 20.36
C GLU A 354 4.08 16.73 19.47
N VAL A 355 3.84 16.32 18.22
CA VAL A 355 2.94 17.02 17.28
C VAL A 355 1.51 17.02 17.81
N PHE A 356 1.07 15.87 18.26
CA PHE A 356 -0.28 15.72 18.84
C PHE A 356 -0.40 16.28 20.26
N GLN A 357 0.69 16.72 20.87
CA GLN A 357 0.70 17.34 22.21
C GLN A 357 -0.05 16.51 23.27
N GLY A 358 0.02 15.20 23.16
CA GLY A 358 -0.70 14.29 24.04
C GLY A 358 -2.21 14.22 23.77
N ASP A 359 -2.69 14.73 22.63
CA ASP A 359 -4.10 14.68 22.23
C ASP A 359 -4.55 13.23 22.01
N LYS A 360 -5.32 12.73 22.95
CA LYS A 360 -5.83 11.35 22.95
C LYS A 360 -6.95 11.12 21.93
N ASN A 361 -7.56 12.19 21.43
CA ASN A 361 -8.69 12.13 20.50
C ASN A 361 -8.22 12.10 19.04
N CYS A 362 -6.92 12.11 18.75
CA CYS A 362 -6.39 12.07 17.40
C CYS A 362 -5.87 10.68 17.07
N PHE A 363 -6.34 10.09 15.97
CA PHE A 363 -5.97 8.77 15.47
C PHE A 363 -5.54 8.85 14.02
N VAL A 364 -4.65 7.94 13.62
CA VAL A 364 -4.30 7.71 12.21
C VAL A 364 -4.97 6.41 11.78
N MET A 365 -5.71 6.46 10.68
CA MET A 365 -6.42 5.32 10.11
C MET A 365 -6.08 5.17 8.63
N THR A 366 -5.92 3.95 8.16
CA THR A 366 -5.79 3.67 6.72
C THR A 366 -7.16 3.57 6.07
N ILE A 367 -7.21 3.78 4.76
CA ILE A 367 -8.46 3.59 4.00
C ILE A 367 -9.01 2.17 4.16
N ARG A 368 -8.15 1.14 4.22
CA ARG A 368 -8.56 -0.24 4.46
C ARG A 368 -9.30 -0.40 5.79
N GLN A 369 -8.75 0.18 6.86
CA GLN A 369 -9.39 0.14 8.19
C GLN A 369 -10.73 0.87 8.17
N PHE A 370 -10.84 1.96 7.46
CA PHE A 370 -12.07 2.74 7.34
C PHE A 370 -13.15 2.03 6.50
N GLU A 371 -12.79 1.39 5.40
CA GLU A 371 -13.67 0.54 4.60
C GLU A 371 -14.30 -0.57 5.46
N MET A 372 -13.46 -1.25 6.24
CA MET A 372 -13.91 -2.30 7.15
C MET A 372 -14.83 -1.76 8.24
N LEU A 373 -14.52 -0.58 8.81
CA LEU A 373 -15.35 0.08 9.82
C LEU A 373 -16.75 0.36 9.29
N LEU A 374 -16.85 1.02 8.13
CA LEU A 374 -18.14 1.37 7.53
C LEU A 374 -18.92 0.12 7.08
N TYR A 375 -18.24 -0.90 6.56
CA TYR A 375 -18.89 -2.18 6.25
C TYR A 375 -19.54 -2.80 7.48
N LEU A 376 -18.84 -2.82 8.62
CA LEU A 376 -19.36 -3.35 9.88
C LEU A 376 -20.54 -2.53 10.40
N HIS A 377 -20.52 -1.21 10.24
CA HIS A 377 -21.62 -0.35 10.66
C HIS A 377 -22.95 -0.80 10.07
N LYS A 378 -22.96 -1.19 8.80
CA LYS A 378 -24.17 -1.65 8.10
C LYS A 378 -24.47 -3.14 8.35
N ASN A 379 -23.46 -4.00 8.37
CA ASN A 379 -23.64 -5.44 8.24
C ASN A 379 -23.38 -6.23 9.55
N ASP A 380 -22.65 -5.66 10.51
CA ASP A 380 -22.35 -6.29 11.81
C ASP A 380 -22.21 -5.21 12.90
N THR A 381 -23.36 -4.62 13.27
CA THR A 381 -23.41 -3.53 14.24
C THR A 381 -22.79 -3.91 15.60
N ALA A 382 -22.86 -5.19 16.00
CA ALA A 382 -22.27 -5.62 17.26
C ALA A 382 -20.74 -5.48 17.27
N LYS A 383 -20.07 -5.89 16.19
CA LYS A 383 -18.61 -5.72 16.07
C LYS A 383 -18.24 -4.24 15.88
N PHE A 384 -19.04 -3.49 15.14
CA PHE A 384 -18.87 -2.05 14.99
C PHE A 384 -18.87 -1.33 16.34
N GLU A 385 -19.87 -1.59 17.19
CA GLU A 385 -19.96 -1.00 18.52
C GLU A 385 -18.75 -1.34 19.41
N VAL A 386 -18.27 -2.58 19.36
CA VAL A 386 -17.05 -2.98 20.09
C VAL A 386 -15.85 -2.14 19.67
N ILE A 387 -15.69 -1.87 18.36
CA ILE A 387 -14.58 -1.04 17.85
C ILE A 387 -14.74 0.41 18.34
N LEU A 388 -15.93 1.00 18.23
CA LEU A 388 -16.19 2.35 18.71
C LEU A 388 -15.93 2.49 20.21
N GLU A 389 -16.40 1.53 21.01
CA GLU A 389 -16.17 1.52 22.47
C GLU A 389 -14.66 1.47 22.79
N LYS A 390 -13.89 0.68 22.05
CA LYS A 390 -12.43 0.65 22.23
C LYS A 390 -11.78 1.98 21.89
N ILE A 391 -12.21 2.65 20.82
CA ILE A 391 -11.72 3.99 20.47
C ILE A 391 -12.08 4.99 21.58
N ILE A 392 -13.31 5.00 22.07
CA ILE A 392 -13.75 5.86 23.19
C ILE A 392 -12.91 5.60 24.45
N ASN A 393 -12.66 4.33 24.77
CA ASN A 393 -11.82 3.96 25.91
C ASN A 393 -10.38 4.47 25.76
N CYS A 394 -9.82 4.47 24.55
CA CYS A 394 -8.51 5.06 24.29
C CYS A 394 -8.49 6.58 24.49
N MET A 395 -9.59 7.27 24.17
CA MET A 395 -9.71 8.72 24.37
C MET A 395 -9.76 9.10 25.85
N THR A 396 -10.35 8.27 26.69
CA THR A 396 -10.60 8.55 28.11
C THR A 396 -9.56 7.97 29.06
N SER A 397 -8.88 6.89 28.67
CA SER A 397 -7.93 6.20 29.55
C SER A 397 -6.50 6.77 29.47
N ALA A 398 -5.69 6.43 30.46
CA ALA A 398 -4.23 6.68 30.44
C ALA A 398 -3.45 5.62 29.66
N SER A 399 -4.14 4.57 29.19
CA SER A 399 -3.51 3.47 28.45
C SER A 399 -3.08 3.87 27.04
N SER A 400 -2.15 3.11 26.47
CA SER A 400 -1.69 3.30 25.09
C SER A 400 -2.84 3.19 24.10
N LYS A 401 -2.74 3.93 22.98
CA LYS A 401 -3.67 3.85 21.86
C LYS A 401 -3.76 2.41 21.34
N THR A 402 -4.95 2.01 20.94
CA THR A 402 -5.21 0.66 20.44
C THR A 402 -4.81 0.57 18.97
N ASN A 403 -4.09 -0.48 18.62
CA ASN A 403 -3.87 -0.83 17.21
C ASN A 403 -5.19 -1.34 16.61
N ILE A 404 -5.75 -0.61 15.65
CA ILE A 404 -7.03 -0.94 15.00
C ILE A 404 -6.95 -2.29 14.26
N ASP A 405 -5.83 -2.60 13.63
CA ASP A 405 -5.65 -3.91 12.96
C ASP A 405 -5.67 -5.08 13.95
N ALA A 406 -5.12 -4.88 15.15
CA ALA A 406 -5.20 -5.88 16.20
C ALA A 406 -6.66 -6.10 16.65
N LEU A 407 -7.46 -5.04 16.74
CA LEU A 407 -8.89 -5.18 17.04
C LEU A 407 -9.65 -5.95 15.98
N TYR A 408 -9.40 -5.70 14.70
CA TYR A 408 -10.01 -6.46 13.61
C TYR A 408 -9.63 -7.94 13.71
N SER A 409 -8.35 -8.24 13.99
CA SER A 409 -7.88 -9.61 14.17
C SER A 409 -8.53 -10.30 15.37
N GLU A 410 -8.68 -9.62 16.52
CA GLU A 410 -9.39 -10.13 17.69
C GLU A 410 -10.86 -10.45 17.39
N LEU A 411 -11.49 -9.68 16.52
CA LEU A 411 -12.86 -9.90 16.06
C LEU A 411 -12.98 -10.91 14.90
N ASN A 412 -11.86 -11.57 14.52
CA ASN A 412 -11.75 -12.47 13.38
C ASN A 412 -12.15 -11.83 12.05
N ILE A 413 -11.79 -10.56 11.85
CA ILE A 413 -11.97 -9.81 10.61
C ILE A 413 -10.60 -9.65 9.96
N ASN A 414 -10.21 -10.60 9.13
CA ASN A 414 -8.88 -10.61 8.51
C ASN A 414 -8.89 -10.03 7.10
N ASP A 415 -10.01 -10.12 6.42
CA ASP A 415 -10.21 -9.68 5.04
C ASP A 415 -11.05 -8.41 5.01
N ASN A 416 -10.92 -7.63 3.95
CA ASN A 416 -11.78 -6.49 3.70
C ASN A 416 -13.04 -6.94 2.94
N PRO A 417 -14.19 -7.10 3.60
CA PRO A 417 -15.38 -7.67 2.96
C PRO A 417 -15.99 -6.71 1.93
N HIS A 418 -15.75 -5.40 2.02
CA HIS A 418 -16.15 -4.44 1.00
C HIS A 418 -15.51 -4.74 -0.35
N LEU A 419 -14.19 -4.97 -0.39
CA LEU A 419 -13.46 -5.20 -1.64
C LEU A 419 -13.48 -6.65 -2.11
N LYS A 420 -13.78 -7.61 -1.24
CA LYS A 420 -13.92 -9.03 -1.60
C LYS A 420 -15.33 -9.43 -2.05
N GLY A 421 -16.33 -8.62 -1.74
CA GLY A 421 -17.74 -8.90 -2.05
C GLY A 421 -18.24 -8.07 -3.23
N GLU A 422 -18.89 -6.97 -2.94
CA GLU A 422 -19.61 -6.15 -3.92
C GLU A 422 -18.71 -5.49 -4.97
N MET A 423 -17.45 -5.23 -4.62
CA MET A 423 -16.45 -4.54 -5.43
C MET A 423 -15.35 -5.45 -5.99
N ASP A 424 -15.53 -6.77 -5.92
CA ASP A 424 -14.54 -7.71 -6.44
C ASP A 424 -14.61 -7.77 -7.97
N TYR A 425 -13.62 -7.16 -8.61
CA TYR A 425 -13.47 -7.20 -10.08
C TYR A 425 -13.36 -8.63 -10.62
N PHE A 426 -12.83 -9.57 -9.83
CA PHE A 426 -12.63 -10.96 -10.28
C PHE A 426 -13.90 -11.80 -10.24
N GLN A 427 -14.97 -11.32 -9.63
CA GLN A 427 -16.26 -11.99 -9.60
C GLN A 427 -17.25 -11.46 -10.64
N LYS A 428 -16.94 -10.33 -11.27
CA LYS A 428 -17.71 -9.72 -12.36
C LYS A 428 -17.14 -10.17 -13.70
#